data_d952778e563e1970a92b3971a70c1d6a
#
_entry.id   d952778e563e1970a92b3971a70c1d6a
#
_cell.length_a   1.000
_cell.length_b   1.000
_cell.length_c   1.000
_cell.angle_alpha   90.00
_cell.angle_beta   90.00
_cell.angle_gamma   90.00
#
_symmetry.space_group_name_H-M   'P 1'
#
loop_
_entity.id
_entity.type
_entity.pdbx_description
1 polymer ?
#
loop_
_entity_poly.entity_id
_entity_poly.type
_entity_poly.pdbx_seq_one_letter_code
_entity_poly.pdbx_strand_id
1 'polypeptide(L)'
;GYNGLPHLYVPVVTEPKQAASALQWAVSEMERRLKVFERLNVRKISTYNEKQAAGEFEHYDNPPQKMPYLVIIIDELSDLMMVAGKDVEASIVRIAQLGRAAGIHLIVATQRPSSNVVTGLIKANITNRIAFNVATGIDSRVIIDQMGAEKLTGLGDMLFSKVDWGKPRRIQGCFVSDDEINEIVEFVKSQSEPDYHEEILSAVAPASMSMAGGGGHCPHRSRRAARR
;
A
#
# COMPACT_ATOMS: atom_id res chain seq x y z
N GLY A 1 14.92 9.31 -11.01
CA GLY A 1 14.37 10.41 -11.77
C GLY A 1 13.05 10.98 -11.25
N TYR A 2 12.21 10.25 -10.46
CA TYR A 2 10.84 10.70 -10.15
C TYR A 2 10.71 11.71 -9.01
N ASN A 3 11.74 11.97 -8.21
CA ASN A 3 11.71 13.00 -7.18
C ASN A 3 11.48 14.38 -7.82
N GLY A 4 10.65 15.20 -7.16
CA GLY A 4 10.23 16.51 -7.68
C GLY A 4 8.92 16.49 -8.47
N LEU A 5 8.31 15.33 -8.69
CA LEU A 5 6.97 15.28 -9.27
C LEU A 5 5.93 15.85 -8.29
N PRO A 6 5.05 16.78 -8.73
CA PRO A 6 4.05 17.41 -7.86
C PRO A 6 3.01 16.43 -7.30
N HIS A 7 2.89 15.24 -7.87
CA HIS A 7 1.98 14.20 -7.40
C HIS A 7 2.48 13.41 -6.19
N LEU A 8 3.77 13.52 -5.86
CA LEU A 8 4.36 12.77 -4.77
C LEU A 8 3.97 13.37 -3.41
N TYR A 9 3.43 12.55 -2.54
CA TYR A 9 3.18 12.88 -1.13
C TYR A 9 4.47 12.90 -0.30
N VAL A 10 5.42 12.06 -0.69
CA VAL A 10 6.75 11.96 -0.09
C VAL A 10 7.77 11.76 -1.21
N PRO A 11 9.05 12.10 -0.99
CA PRO A 11 10.11 11.68 -1.89
C PRO A 11 10.08 10.17 -2.11
N VAL A 12 10.62 9.71 -3.25
CA VAL A 12 10.73 8.26 -3.51
C VAL A 12 11.44 7.58 -2.34
N VAL A 13 10.75 6.63 -1.73
CA VAL A 13 11.23 5.93 -0.53
C VAL A 13 12.18 4.81 -0.95
N THR A 14 13.42 4.85 -0.47
CA THR A 14 14.45 3.86 -0.76
C THR A 14 14.77 2.96 0.44
N GLU A 15 14.37 3.37 1.64
CA GLU A 15 14.60 2.65 2.89
C GLU A 15 13.42 1.72 3.22
N PRO A 16 13.61 0.39 3.32
CA PRO A 16 12.52 -0.56 3.58
C PRO A 16 11.73 -0.27 4.87
N LYS A 17 12.38 0.23 5.92
CA LYS A 17 11.70 0.60 7.17
C LYS A 17 10.77 1.80 6.98
N GLN A 18 11.21 2.82 6.24
CA GLN A 18 10.40 3.97 5.91
C GLN A 18 9.22 3.57 5.00
N ALA A 19 9.44 2.64 4.07
CA ALA A 19 8.37 2.10 3.23
C ALA A 19 7.29 1.37 4.05
N ALA A 20 7.70 0.59 5.05
CA ALA A 20 6.75 -0.05 5.98
C ALA A 20 5.95 1.00 6.78
N SER A 21 6.60 2.07 7.25
CA SER A 21 5.93 3.19 7.93
C SER A 21 4.94 3.91 7.01
N ALA A 22 5.31 4.16 5.77
CA ALA A 22 4.44 4.77 4.77
C ALA A 22 3.19 3.90 4.48
N LEU A 23 3.35 2.58 4.42
CA LEU A 23 2.21 1.66 4.27
C LEU A 23 1.28 1.68 5.49
N GLN A 24 1.81 1.74 6.70
CA GLN A 24 1.01 1.88 7.92
C GLN A 24 0.27 3.22 7.98
N TRP A 25 0.94 4.30 7.56
CA TRP A 25 0.27 5.59 7.41
C TRP A 25 -0.90 5.50 6.42
N ALA A 26 -0.70 4.84 5.27
CA ALA A 26 -1.76 4.66 4.28
C ALA A 26 -2.96 3.87 4.82
N VAL A 27 -2.73 2.87 5.67
CA VAL A 27 -3.81 2.17 6.41
C VAL A 27 -4.55 3.13 7.33
N SER A 28 -3.83 3.93 8.10
CA SER A 28 -4.43 4.92 9.02
C SER A 28 -5.24 5.98 8.27
N GLU A 29 -4.72 6.49 7.16
CA GLU A 29 -5.41 7.44 6.30
C GLU A 29 -6.67 6.82 5.66
N MET A 30 -6.59 5.58 5.22
CA MET A 30 -7.75 4.83 4.74
C MET A 30 -8.86 4.76 5.80
N GLU A 31 -8.50 4.39 7.02
CA GLU A 31 -9.45 4.27 8.14
C GLU A 31 -10.03 5.64 8.53
N ARG A 32 -9.20 6.69 8.50
CA ARG A 32 -9.66 8.07 8.69
C ARG A 32 -10.71 8.45 7.66
N ARG A 33 -10.45 8.18 6.37
CA ARG A 33 -11.39 8.47 5.27
C ARG A 33 -12.71 7.70 5.45
N LEU A 34 -12.66 6.43 5.77
CA LEU A 34 -13.85 5.61 5.98
C LEU A 34 -14.70 6.13 7.15
N LYS A 35 -14.08 6.58 8.26
CA LYS A 35 -14.79 7.23 9.37
C LYS A 35 -15.47 8.54 8.95
N VAL A 36 -14.81 9.34 8.11
CA VAL A 36 -15.42 10.56 7.55
C VAL A 36 -16.62 10.21 6.68
N PHE A 37 -16.49 9.19 5.82
CA PHE A 37 -17.60 8.73 4.98
C PHE A 37 -18.79 8.24 5.80
N GLU A 38 -18.55 7.50 6.87
CA GLU A 38 -19.60 7.06 7.80
C GLU A 38 -20.36 8.24 8.39
N ARG A 39 -19.65 9.26 8.92
CA ARG A 39 -20.25 10.46 9.50
C ARG A 39 -21.08 11.27 8.50
N LEU A 40 -20.64 11.32 7.25
CA LEU A 40 -21.30 12.07 6.17
C LEU A 40 -22.31 11.21 5.38
N ASN A 41 -22.54 9.95 5.81
CA ASN A 41 -23.42 9.00 5.13
C ASN A 41 -23.11 8.84 3.64
N VAL A 42 -21.82 8.73 3.31
CA VAL A 42 -21.33 8.40 1.97
C VAL A 42 -20.59 7.06 1.98
N ARG A 43 -20.54 6.37 0.86
CA ARG A 43 -19.95 5.02 0.80
C ARG A 43 -18.61 4.94 0.10
N LYS A 44 -18.26 5.96 -0.70
CA LYS A 44 -17.05 5.95 -1.54
C LYS A 44 -16.57 7.36 -1.84
N ILE A 45 -15.29 7.46 -2.15
CA ILE A 45 -14.60 8.72 -2.42
C ILE A 45 -15.24 9.52 -3.58
N SER A 46 -15.71 8.87 -4.63
CA SER A 46 -16.34 9.58 -5.76
C SER A 46 -17.60 10.33 -5.30
N THR A 47 -18.49 9.65 -4.57
CA THR A 47 -19.70 10.28 -4.03
C THR A 47 -19.37 11.36 -3.00
N TYR A 48 -18.34 11.15 -2.16
CA TYR A 48 -17.86 12.19 -1.25
C TYR A 48 -17.41 13.45 -2.01
N ASN A 49 -16.55 13.29 -3.02
CA ASN A 49 -16.04 14.41 -3.80
C ASN A 49 -17.12 15.11 -4.64
N GLU A 50 -18.10 14.37 -5.16
CA GLU A 50 -19.26 14.93 -5.87
C GLU A 50 -20.09 15.83 -4.94
N LYS A 51 -20.42 15.35 -3.74
CA LYS A 51 -21.16 16.12 -2.72
C LYS A 51 -20.37 17.32 -2.21
N GLN A 52 -19.08 17.15 -1.97
CA GLN A 52 -18.19 18.24 -1.57
C GLN A 52 -18.17 19.34 -2.65
N ALA A 53 -18.03 18.98 -3.93
CA ALA A 53 -18.04 19.92 -5.03
C ALA A 53 -19.42 20.61 -5.23
N ALA A 54 -20.50 19.95 -4.84
CA ALA A 54 -21.86 20.50 -4.84
C ALA A 54 -22.15 21.43 -3.63
N GLY A 55 -21.18 21.60 -2.70
CA GLY A 55 -21.35 22.44 -1.51
C GLY A 55 -22.21 21.82 -0.41
N GLU A 56 -22.55 20.52 -0.49
CA GLU A 56 -23.42 19.87 0.49
C GLU A 56 -22.85 19.88 1.91
N PHE A 57 -21.54 20.14 2.07
CA PHE A 57 -20.83 20.15 3.36
C PHE A 57 -20.46 21.55 3.87
N GLU A 58 -20.88 22.62 3.20
CA GLU A 58 -20.52 24.00 3.57
C GLU A 58 -21.15 24.46 4.90
N HIS A 59 -22.18 23.76 5.37
CA HIS A 59 -22.87 24.04 6.63
C HIS A 59 -22.08 23.58 7.88
N TYR A 60 -20.99 22.84 7.73
CA TYR A 60 -20.11 22.47 8.83
C TYR A 60 -19.16 23.62 9.18
N ASP A 61 -18.84 23.80 10.46
CA ASP A 61 -17.90 24.84 10.93
C ASP A 61 -16.51 24.71 10.30
N ASN A 62 -16.10 23.51 9.96
CA ASN A 62 -14.88 23.22 9.20
C ASN A 62 -15.22 22.29 8.02
N PRO A 63 -15.59 22.87 6.88
CA PRO A 63 -16.02 22.09 5.73
C PRO A 63 -14.94 21.12 5.27
N PRO A 64 -15.30 19.84 5.07
CA PRO A 64 -14.34 18.86 4.63
C PRO A 64 -13.84 19.15 3.21
N GLN A 65 -12.53 19.05 3.03
CA GLN A 65 -11.87 19.31 1.76
C GLN A 65 -11.99 18.13 0.80
N LYS A 66 -11.83 18.40 -0.50
CA LYS A 66 -11.73 17.34 -1.52
C LYS A 66 -10.64 16.34 -1.16
N MET A 67 -10.95 15.06 -1.29
CA MET A 67 -9.98 13.99 -1.07
C MET A 67 -9.39 13.52 -2.40
N PRO A 68 -8.07 13.57 -2.58
CA PRO A 68 -7.44 12.99 -3.77
C PRO A 68 -7.42 11.47 -3.70
N TYR A 69 -7.37 10.83 -4.87
CA TYR A 69 -7.01 9.41 -4.94
C TYR A 69 -5.52 9.24 -4.59
N LEU A 70 -5.21 8.20 -3.84
CA LEU A 70 -3.84 7.82 -3.52
C LEU A 70 -3.48 6.55 -4.27
N VAL A 71 -2.36 6.58 -4.98
CA VAL A 71 -1.78 5.40 -5.63
C VAL A 71 -0.44 5.10 -4.96
N ILE A 72 -0.32 3.91 -4.42
CA ILE A 72 0.90 3.42 -3.77
C ILE A 72 1.54 2.44 -4.74
N ILE A 73 2.76 2.74 -5.15
CA ILE A 73 3.54 1.92 -6.08
C ILE A 73 4.71 1.30 -5.32
N ILE A 74 4.77 -0.03 -5.30
CA ILE A 74 5.88 -0.81 -4.74
C ILE A 74 6.61 -1.44 -5.92
N ASP A 75 7.83 -0.98 -6.18
CA ASP A 75 8.65 -1.41 -7.31
C ASP A 75 9.22 -2.83 -7.11
N GLU A 76 9.70 -3.13 -5.90
CA GLU A 76 10.23 -4.45 -5.55
C GLU A 76 9.73 -4.89 -4.16
N LEU A 77 8.68 -5.71 -4.15
CA LEU A 77 8.08 -6.20 -2.92
C LEU A 77 9.03 -7.09 -2.11
N SER A 78 9.91 -7.85 -2.77
CA SER A 78 10.81 -8.78 -2.06
C SER A 78 11.69 -8.07 -1.05
N ASP A 79 12.14 -6.84 -1.33
CA ASP A 79 13.01 -6.08 -0.44
C ASP A 79 12.28 -5.68 0.85
N LEU A 80 11.00 -5.34 0.74
CA LEU A 80 10.16 -5.04 1.90
C LEU A 80 9.84 -6.29 2.72
N MET A 81 9.54 -7.40 2.05
CA MET A 81 9.21 -8.68 2.70
C MET A 81 10.39 -9.24 3.49
N MET A 82 11.63 -9.00 3.05
CA MET A 82 12.83 -9.43 3.77
C MET A 82 13.05 -8.69 5.10
N VAL A 83 12.62 -7.42 5.19
CA VAL A 83 12.91 -6.56 6.36
C VAL A 83 11.74 -6.51 7.33
N ALA A 84 10.53 -6.41 6.84
CA ALA A 84 9.32 -6.20 7.64
C ALA A 84 8.11 -7.00 7.09
N GLY A 85 8.34 -8.22 6.65
CA GLY A 85 7.39 -9.01 5.87
C GLY A 85 5.99 -9.10 6.46
N LYS A 86 5.85 -9.36 7.76
CA LYS A 86 4.53 -9.48 8.41
C LYS A 86 3.74 -8.17 8.41
N ASP A 87 4.40 -7.06 8.72
CA ASP A 87 3.76 -5.75 8.81
C ASP A 87 3.40 -5.22 7.41
N VAL A 88 4.29 -5.44 6.45
CA VAL A 88 4.07 -5.10 5.03
C VAL A 88 2.92 -5.91 4.45
N GLU A 89 2.91 -7.24 4.64
CA GLU A 89 1.82 -8.10 4.18
C GLU A 89 0.48 -7.68 4.78
N ALA A 90 0.43 -7.47 6.11
CA ALA A 90 -0.79 -7.05 6.79
C ALA A 90 -1.31 -5.70 6.24
N SER A 91 -0.43 -4.74 6.02
CA SER A 91 -0.79 -3.43 5.46
C SER A 91 -1.31 -3.54 4.02
N ILE A 92 -0.64 -4.30 3.17
CA ILE A 92 -1.07 -4.56 1.78
C ILE A 92 -2.44 -5.21 1.76
N VAL A 93 -2.64 -6.26 2.54
CA VAL A 93 -3.92 -6.98 2.62
C VAL A 93 -5.04 -6.05 3.09
N ARG A 94 -4.79 -5.25 4.14
CA ARG A 94 -5.78 -4.31 4.67
C ARG A 94 -6.18 -3.25 3.65
N ILE A 95 -5.22 -2.68 2.95
CA ILE A 95 -5.48 -1.70 1.88
C ILE A 95 -6.22 -2.37 0.71
N ALA A 96 -5.81 -3.56 0.29
CA ALA A 96 -6.46 -4.29 -0.81
C ALA A 96 -7.93 -4.60 -0.51
N GLN A 97 -8.28 -4.87 0.76
CA GLN A 97 -9.65 -5.16 1.18
C GLN A 97 -10.56 -3.93 1.20
N LEU A 98 -10.08 -2.79 1.64
CA LEU A 98 -10.90 -1.62 1.96
C LEU A 98 -10.53 -0.35 1.18
N GLY A 99 -9.35 -0.29 0.59
CA GLY A 99 -8.80 0.90 -0.05
C GLY A 99 -9.64 1.44 -1.20
N ARG A 100 -10.31 0.55 -1.95
CA ARG A 100 -11.15 0.95 -3.10
C ARG A 100 -12.18 2.01 -2.73
N ALA A 101 -12.91 1.82 -1.65
CA ALA A 101 -13.92 2.78 -1.20
C ALA A 101 -13.29 4.11 -0.75
N ALA A 102 -12.13 4.06 -0.09
CA ALA A 102 -11.37 5.22 0.36
C ALA A 102 -10.56 5.92 -0.75
N GLY A 103 -10.53 5.36 -1.97
CA GLY A 103 -9.76 5.88 -3.08
C GLY A 103 -8.24 5.67 -2.94
N ILE A 104 -7.85 4.57 -2.29
CA ILE A 104 -6.45 4.18 -2.12
C ILE A 104 -6.20 2.90 -2.89
N HIS A 105 -5.23 2.93 -3.81
CA HIS A 105 -4.93 1.86 -4.74
C HIS A 105 -3.47 1.42 -4.63
N LEU A 106 -3.24 0.13 -4.86
CA LEU A 106 -1.92 -0.49 -4.83
C LEU A 106 -1.52 -0.97 -6.22
N ILE A 107 -0.28 -0.69 -6.59
CA ILE A 107 0.45 -1.32 -7.68
C ILE A 107 1.67 -1.98 -7.05
N VAL A 108 1.72 -3.30 -7.06
CA VAL A 108 2.79 -4.06 -6.40
C VAL A 108 3.53 -4.86 -7.44
N ALA A 109 4.84 -4.62 -7.55
CA ALA A 109 5.70 -5.33 -8.46
C ALA A 109 6.82 -6.09 -7.72
N THR A 110 7.35 -7.11 -8.35
CA THR A 110 8.53 -7.84 -7.89
C THR A 110 9.21 -8.53 -9.06
N GLN A 111 10.52 -8.59 -9.03
CA GLN A 111 11.35 -9.39 -9.93
C GLN A 111 11.62 -10.80 -9.38
N ARG A 112 11.15 -11.08 -8.15
CA ARG A 112 11.36 -12.37 -7.46
C ARG A 112 10.02 -13.02 -7.11
N PRO A 113 9.36 -13.66 -8.08
CA PRO A 113 8.04 -14.28 -7.90
C PRO A 113 8.14 -15.59 -7.13
N SER A 114 8.48 -15.53 -5.86
CA SER A 114 8.49 -16.68 -4.95
C SER A 114 7.26 -16.66 -4.04
N SER A 115 6.88 -17.83 -3.51
CA SER A 115 5.74 -17.96 -2.59
C SER A 115 5.91 -17.20 -1.27
N ASN A 116 7.15 -16.89 -0.89
CA ASN A 116 7.46 -16.08 0.30
C ASN A 116 7.28 -14.58 0.06
N VAL A 117 7.29 -14.14 -1.19
CA VAL A 117 7.09 -12.75 -1.60
C VAL A 117 5.64 -12.53 -2.03
N VAL A 118 5.16 -13.33 -2.97
CA VAL A 118 3.77 -13.33 -3.45
C VAL A 118 3.00 -14.37 -2.66
N THR A 119 2.66 -14.03 -1.43
CA THR A 119 2.03 -14.96 -0.49
C THR A 119 0.59 -15.27 -0.86
N GLY A 120 0.05 -16.34 -0.29
CA GLY A 120 -1.36 -16.70 -0.46
C GLY A 120 -2.32 -15.60 0.00
N LEU A 121 -1.99 -14.85 1.06
CA LEU A 121 -2.80 -13.74 1.55
C LEU A 121 -2.80 -12.56 0.57
N ILE A 122 -1.66 -12.19 0.05
CA ILE A 122 -1.55 -11.14 -0.99
C ILE A 122 -2.35 -11.56 -2.23
N LYS A 123 -2.18 -12.80 -2.71
CA LYS A 123 -2.89 -13.32 -3.89
C LYS A 123 -4.40 -13.36 -3.72
N ALA A 124 -4.88 -13.68 -2.51
CA ALA A 124 -6.31 -13.72 -2.21
C ALA A 124 -6.97 -12.33 -2.25
N ASN A 125 -6.22 -11.27 -2.01
CA ASN A 125 -6.72 -9.90 -1.92
C ASN A 125 -6.36 -9.04 -3.14
N ILE A 126 -5.22 -9.30 -3.79
CA ILE A 126 -4.84 -8.68 -5.07
C ILE A 126 -5.14 -9.68 -6.19
N THR A 127 -6.30 -9.53 -6.79
CA THR A 127 -6.85 -10.50 -7.74
C THR A 127 -6.56 -10.19 -9.21
N ASN A 128 -6.24 -8.93 -9.53
CA ASN A 128 -5.79 -8.53 -10.86
C ASN A 128 -4.27 -8.65 -10.92
N ARG A 129 -3.75 -9.46 -11.83
CA ARG A 129 -2.33 -9.78 -11.88
C ARG A 129 -1.80 -9.73 -13.31
N ILE A 130 -0.56 -9.28 -13.43
CA ILE A 130 0.18 -9.24 -14.68
C ILE A 130 1.44 -10.07 -14.47
N ALA A 131 1.68 -11.03 -15.37
CA ALA A 131 2.93 -11.74 -15.47
C ALA A 131 3.63 -11.33 -16.77
N PHE A 132 4.80 -10.76 -16.66
CA PHE A 132 5.73 -10.65 -17.77
C PHE A 132 6.49 -11.96 -17.96
N ASN A 133 7.43 -12.00 -18.92
CA ASN A 133 8.25 -13.18 -19.12
C ASN A 133 8.99 -13.56 -17.83
N VAL A 134 8.94 -14.83 -17.48
CA VAL A 134 9.62 -15.44 -16.31
C VAL A 134 10.47 -16.63 -16.74
N ALA A 135 11.42 -17.04 -15.89
CA ALA A 135 12.36 -18.08 -16.21
C ALA A 135 11.69 -19.50 -16.25
N THR A 136 10.72 -19.73 -15.37
CA THR A 136 10.12 -21.06 -15.22
C THR A 136 8.59 -21.04 -15.16
N GLY A 137 7.96 -22.17 -15.50
CA GLY A 137 6.52 -22.33 -15.33
C GLY A 137 6.08 -22.32 -13.86
N ILE A 138 6.99 -22.58 -12.91
CA ILE A 138 6.73 -22.46 -11.47
C ILE A 138 6.55 -21.00 -11.11
N ASP A 139 7.42 -20.11 -11.61
CA ASP A 139 7.30 -18.67 -11.39
C ASP A 139 5.98 -18.13 -11.97
N SER A 140 5.60 -18.60 -13.16
CA SER A 140 4.30 -18.29 -13.76
C SER A 140 3.14 -18.67 -12.83
N ARG A 141 3.17 -19.85 -12.24
CA ARG A 141 2.13 -20.32 -11.30
C ARG A 141 2.08 -19.47 -10.04
N VAL A 142 3.22 -19.03 -9.52
CA VAL A 142 3.26 -18.14 -8.36
C VAL A 142 2.50 -16.84 -8.64
N ILE A 143 2.60 -16.29 -9.84
CA ILE A 143 1.96 -15.00 -10.18
C ILE A 143 0.49 -15.18 -10.58
N ILE A 144 0.21 -16.04 -11.56
CA ILE A 144 -1.11 -16.13 -12.22
C ILE A 144 -1.81 -17.48 -12.05
N ASP A 145 -1.35 -18.31 -11.12
CA ASP A 145 -1.90 -19.65 -10.79
C ASP A 145 -1.86 -20.67 -11.93
N GLN A 146 -1.17 -20.36 -13.02
CA GLN A 146 -1.00 -21.26 -14.17
C GLN A 146 0.33 -21.05 -14.88
N MET A 147 0.74 -22.02 -15.68
CA MET A 147 1.90 -21.91 -16.56
C MET A 147 1.56 -21.05 -17.79
N GLY A 148 2.58 -20.51 -18.43
CA GLY A 148 2.45 -19.78 -19.70
C GLY A 148 3.30 -18.53 -19.79
N ALA A 149 3.58 -17.84 -18.67
CA ALA A 149 4.42 -16.64 -18.69
C ALA A 149 5.88 -16.95 -19.06
N GLU A 150 6.37 -18.18 -18.84
CA GLU A 150 7.68 -18.64 -19.28
C GLU A 150 7.83 -18.72 -20.81
N LYS A 151 6.72 -18.65 -21.55
CA LYS A 151 6.68 -18.70 -23.01
C LYS A 151 6.54 -17.33 -23.67
N LEU A 152 6.46 -16.28 -22.86
CA LEU A 152 6.36 -14.90 -23.36
C LEU A 152 7.68 -14.47 -23.99
N THR A 153 7.59 -13.54 -24.94
CA THR A 153 8.75 -13.10 -25.75
C THR A 153 9.57 -12.02 -25.07
N GLY A 154 9.12 -11.46 -23.93
CA GLY A 154 9.73 -10.29 -23.29
C GLY A 154 9.28 -8.98 -23.92
N LEU A 155 9.98 -7.88 -23.61
CA LEU A 155 9.73 -6.54 -24.17
C LEU A 155 8.28 -6.06 -24.04
N GLY A 156 7.65 -6.32 -22.87
CA GLY A 156 6.28 -5.91 -22.59
C GLY A 156 5.20 -6.92 -22.98
N ASP A 157 5.58 -8.08 -23.54
CA ASP A 157 4.66 -9.18 -23.76
C ASP A 157 4.25 -9.76 -22.39
N MET A 158 2.95 -9.81 -22.11
CA MET A 158 2.41 -10.11 -20.78
C MET A 158 1.19 -11.04 -20.83
N LEU A 159 0.95 -11.73 -19.73
CA LEU A 159 -0.32 -12.36 -19.42
C LEU A 159 -1.04 -11.53 -18.34
N PHE A 160 -2.20 -11.01 -18.66
CA PHE A 160 -3.05 -10.32 -17.72
C PHE A 160 -4.20 -11.22 -17.26
N SER A 161 -4.24 -11.44 -15.95
CA SER A 161 -5.29 -12.19 -15.27
C SER A 161 -6.18 -11.24 -14.50
N LYS A 162 -7.49 -11.28 -14.78
CA LYS A 162 -8.52 -10.50 -14.09
C LYS A 162 -9.58 -11.44 -13.54
N VAL A 163 -10.13 -11.10 -12.37
CA VAL A 163 -11.15 -11.92 -11.69
C VAL A 163 -12.33 -12.29 -12.59
N ASP A 164 -12.80 -11.35 -13.39
CA ASP A 164 -13.97 -11.55 -14.26
C ASP A 164 -13.64 -12.38 -15.51
N TRP A 165 -12.37 -12.70 -15.73
CA TRP A 165 -11.93 -13.47 -16.90
C TRP A 165 -11.65 -14.90 -16.51
N GLY A 166 -12.27 -15.83 -17.18
CA GLY A 166 -12.03 -17.26 -16.91
C GLY A 166 -10.61 -17.73 -17.22
N LYS A 167 -9.87 -16.98 -18.05
CA LYS A 167 -8.45 -17.25 -18.40
C LYS A 167 -7.69 -15.93 -18.57
N PRO A 168 -6.38 -15.90 -18.27
CA PRO A 168 -5.54 -14.77 -18.61
C PRO A 168 -5.54 -14.47 -20.11
N ARG A 169 -5.41 -13.21 -20.45
CA ARG A 169 -5.28 -12.72 -21.82
C ARG A 169 -3.84 -12.29 -22.07
N ARG A 170 -3.32 -12.63 -23.23
CA ARG A 170 -2.00 -12.18 -23.69
C ARG A 170 -2.16 -10.77 -24.27
N ILE A 171 -1.35 -9.86 -23.79
CA ILE A 171 -1.37 -8.45 -24.17
C ILE A 171 0.07 -8.02 -24.46
N GLN A 172 0.26 -7.23 -25.50
CA GLN A 172 1.54 -6.58 -25.80
C GLN A 172 1.54 -5.18 -25.22
N GLY A 173 2.40 -4.90 -24.25
CA GLY A 173 2.69 -3.56 -23.75
C GLY A 173 3.54 -2.77 -24.74
N CYS A 174 3.39 -1.44 -24.73
CA CYS A 174 4.28 -0.59 -25.48
C CYS A 174 5.65 -0.50 -24.80
N PHE A 175 6.68 -0.34 -25.61
CA PHE A 175 8.00 0.07 -25.13
C PHE A 175 7.97 1.58 -24.83
N VAL A 176 8.54 1.97 -23.71
CA VAL A 176 8.75 3.37 -23.32
C VAL A 176 10.23 3.50 -22.99
N SER A 177 10.93 4.39 -23.69
CA SER A 177 12.36 4.63 -23.48
C SER A 177 12.62 5.51 -22.25
N ASP A 178 13.85 5.46 -21.75
CA ASP A 178 14.28 6.33 -20.66
C ASP A 178 14.20 7.82 -21.04
N ASP A 179 14.46 8.16 -22.29
CA ASP A 179 14.35 9.53 -22.79
C ASP A 179 12.90 10.02 -22.76
N GLU A 180 11.95 9.20 -23.22
CA GLU A 180 10.52 9.52 -23.15
C GLU A 180 10.05 9.67 -21.70
N ILE A 181 10.51 8.82 -20.79
CA ILE A 181 10.21 8.94 -19.35
C ILE A 181 10.74 10.26 -18.81
N ASN A 182 11.99 10.61 -19.12
CA ASN A 182 12.61 11.85 -18.66
C ASN A 182 11.87 13.09 -19.20
N GLU A 183 11.51 13.10 -20.48
CA GLU A 183 10.76 14.22 -21.09
C GLU A 183 9.40 14.41 -20.39
N ILE A 184 8.67 13.34 -20.13
CA ILE A 184 7.38 13.39 -19.42
C ILE A 184 7.58 13.88 -17.99
N VAL A 185 8.58 13.37 -17.28
CA VAL A 185 8.88 13.77 -15.91
C VAL A 185 9.22 15.25 -15.82
N GLU A 186 10.08 15.77 -16.68
CA GLU A 186 10.44 17.19 -16.71
C GLU A 186 9.24 18.07 -17.09
N PHE A 187 8.41 17.64 -18.04
CA PHE A 187 7.18 18.36 -18.37
C PHE A 187 6.23 18.45 -17.18
N VAL A 188 6.04 17.34 -16.43
CA VAL A 188 5.16 17.33 -15.25
C VAL A 188 5.73 18.18 -14.12
N LYS A 189 7.04 18.12 -13.85
CA LYS A 189 7.72 18.96 -12.86
C LYS A 189 7.60 20.45 -13.17
N SER A 190 7.57 20.84 -14.44
CA SER A 190 7.44 22.24 -14.83
C SER A 190 6.08 22.86 -14.49
N GLN A 191 5.08 22.04 -14.15
CA GLN A 191 3.71 22.51 -13.88
C GLN A 191 3.51 22.97 -12.44
N SER A 192 4.16 22.33 -11.45
CA SER A 192 3.99 22.63 -10.03
C SER A 192 5.13 22.03 -9.21
N GLU A 193 5.44 22.64 -8.07
CA GLU A 193 6.33 22.07 -7.07
C GLU A 193 5.63 20.99 -6.24
N PRO A 194 6.36 19.97 -5.74
CA PRO A 194 5.81 18.99 -4.82
C PRO A 194 5.55 19.59 -3.43
N ASP A 195 4.49 19.14 -2.78
CA ASP A 195 4.19 19.44 -1.37
C ASP A 195 4.37 18.15 -0.54
N TYR A 196 5.58 17.96 -0.02
CA TYR A 196 5.94 16.74 0.70
C TYR A 196 5.44 16.73 2.14
N HIS A 197 4.88 15.61 2.54
CA HIS A 197 4.42 15.28 3.89
C HIS A 197 5.44 14.37 4.59
N GLU A 198 6.57 14.90 5.02
CA GLU A 198 7.69 14.12 5.59
C GLU A 198 7.32 13.37 6.88
N GLU A 199 6.29 13.82 7.60
CA GLU A 199 5.74 13.14 8.76
C GLU A 199 5.26 11.70 8.46
N ILE A 200 4.93 11.41 7.21
CA ILE A 200 4.53 10.05 6.75
C ILE A 200 5.65 9.04 6.95
N LEU A 201 6.89 9.45 6.74
CA LEU A 201 8.07 8.58 6.85
C LEU A 201 8.54 8.39 8.28
N SER A 202 8.18 9.32 9.18
CA SER A 202 8.53 9.30 10.59
C SER A 202 7.46 8.67 11.49
N ALA A 203 6.32 8.24 10.94
CA ALA A 203 5.28 7.55 11.68
C ALA A 203 5.85 6.24 12.26
N VAL A 204 6.27 6.31 13.52
CA VAL A 204 6.76 5.15 14.27
C VAL A 204 5.62 4.16 14.40
N ALA A 205 5.87 2.92 14.02
CA ALA A 205 4.95 1.82 14.34
C ALA A 205 4.60 1.89 15.83
N PRO A 206 3.31 1.77 16.22
CA PRO A 206 2.97 1.68 17.63
C PRO A 206 3.80 0.55 18.22
N ALA A 207 4.61 0.86 19.23
CA ALA A 207 5.42 -0.11 19.92
C ALA A 207 4.49 -1.26 20.32
N SER A 208 4.76 -2.45 19.82
CA SER A 208 4.12 -3.66 20.32
C SER A 208 4.24 -3.62 21.82
N MET A 209 3.10 -3.60 22.54
CA MET A 209 3.09 -3.72 23.99
C MET A 209 3.86 -4.98 24.36
N SER A 210 5.10 -4.82 24.71
CA SER A 210 5.87 -5.84 25.39
C SER A 210 5.25 -5.94 26.78
N MET A 211 4.47 -6.97 26.99
CA MET A 211 4.10 -7.44 28.32
C MET A 211 5.36 -7.91 29.02
N ALA A 212 6.15 -6.97 29.55
CA ALA A 212 7.17 -7.28 30.53
C ALA A 212 6.44 -7.56 31.85
N GLY A 213 6.34 -8.84 32.18
CA GLY A 213 5.90 -9.29 33.47
C GLY A 213 6.83 -8.76 34.56
N GLY A 214 6.44 -7.69 35.23
CA GLY A 214 7.05 -7.21 36.45
C GLY A 214 6.64 -8.11 37.61
N GLY A 215 7.49 -9.08 37.97
CA GLY A 215 7.38 -9.81 39.23
C GLY A 215 7.56 -8.86 40.41
N GLY A 216 6.44 -8.41 40.97
CA GLY A 216 6.43 -7.66 42.21
C GLY A 216 6.75 -8.58 43.39
N HIS A 217 7.95 -8.43 43.90
CA HIS A 217 8.40 -9.02 45.18
C HIS A 217 7.63 -8.36 46.33
N CYS A 218 6.77 -9.12 46.98
CA CYS A 218 6.04 -8.70 48.17
C CYS A 218 6.95 -8.85 49.41
N PRO A 219 7.29 -7.81 50.18
CA PRO A 219 8.01 -7.99 51.42
C PRO A 219 7.06 -8.44 52.52
N HIS A 220 7.41 -9.56 53.11
CA HIS A 220 6.80 -10.17 54.31
C HIS A 220 6.88 -9.21 55.50
N ARG A 221 5.77 -8.64 55.94
CA ARG A 221 5.65 -7.93 57.22
C ARG A 221 5.34 -8.92 58.33
N SER A 222 6.33 -9.25 59.16
CA SER A 222 6.19 -9.96 60.38
C SER A 222 5.33 -9.17 61.38
N ARG A 223 4.21 -9.69 61.80
CA ARG A 223 3.46 -9.23 62.99
C ARG A 223 4.08 -9.90 64.20
N ARG A 224 4.79 -9.15 65.03
CA ARG A 224 5.10 -9.49 66.38
C ARG A 224 3.87 -9.17 67.28
N ALA A 225 3.44 -10.17 68.01
CA ALA A 225 2.48 -10.03 69.07
C ALA A 225 3.07 -9.25 70.26
N ALA A 226 2.29 -8.38 70.87
CA ALA A 226 2.49 -7.92 72.22
C ALA A 226 1.14 -8.04 72.97
N ARG A 227 1.20 -8.85 74.04
CA ARG A 227 0.19 -8.98 75.06
C ARG A 227 0.10 -7.66 75.86
N ARG A 228 -1.07 -7.20 76.15
CA ARG A 228 -1.72 -7.01 77.43
C ARG A 228 -3.14 -6.46 77.24
#